data_63110547f3f3cb5af4e6b25a9ace7f23
#
_entry.id   63110547f3f3cb5af4e6b25a9ace7f23
#
_cell.length_a   1.000
_cell.length_b   1.000
_cell.length_c   1.000
_cell.angle_alpha   90.00
_cell.angle_beta   90.00
_cell.angle_gamma   90.00
#
_symmetry.space_group_name_H-M   'P 1'
#
loop_
_entity.id
_entity.type
_entity.pdbx_description
1 polymer ?
#
loop_
_entity_poly.entity_id
_entity_poly.type
_entity_poly.pdbx_seq_one_letter_code
_entity_poly.pdbx_strand_id
1 'polypeptide(L)'
;MALISPILDDRSFAQLKDELVRRIPVYTQEWTDHNETDPGIALLELFAYLGESVLYRFNQIPETTKIEFLRLLGVQARPARPATAIIAGTTVLAAGVQIPLSTAVTAGKVPFRTSGETYVWPLDCVAVGKVAAPELPKPPAGDVTANARYRAEKARRTDAQARAGLAPQQAATFYVTTQLAADPNDPDAVPLDVSTTLDHLLWIAVLRTKTTDLALLRDQSLFVGLGFDEAVDRPFDLRRLAPGQANAFHSDGLTSAPPPMVWQLWNGPDRDATTLSVGSDTTRGLVTSGVVELLMPHQLPDLAALPPGSGDATSPPPLADAKQAGDVVAWISVGRPKADHLNDAIRKVRWVGLNAAPVVQSRVAGPELLGTGTGDASQRYPLAQLRTQGAAPPDGTTVLPGTTVLQVEEPDGWHTWQEVDSFVVSRATDRHYVVDYTGGAIEFGDVRVPQLGERIRTLNYEYCAGTAGNVPAGAIKGLADVGGAKVANPLPAAGGMDAASLTDALDSIPAEIHRRDRAVIAADFGDLA
;
A
#
# COMPACT_ATOMS: atom_id res chain seq x y z
N MET A 1 -17.88 22.58 2.23
CA MET A 1 -19.29 23.03 2.34
C MET A 1 -20.09 22.05 1.51
N ALA A 2 -20.84 21.17 2.14
CA ALA A 2 -21.59 20.13 1.44
C ALA A 2 -22.59 20.75 0.44
N LEU A 3 -22.73 20.19 -0.74
CA LEU A 3 -23.77 20.56 -1.70
C LEU A 3 -25.12 20.03 -1.18
N ILE A 4 -25.86 20.90 -0.52
CA ILE A 4 -27.22 20.57 -0.07
C ILE A 4 -28.12 20.59 -1.32
N SER A 5 -28.83 19.48 -1.58
CA SER A 5 -29.82 19.44 -2.66
C SER A 5 -30.86 20.54 -2.43
N PRO A 6 -31.10 21.43 -3.40
CA PRO A 6 -32.10 22.46 -3.24
C PRO A 6 -33.48 21.81 -3.16
N ILE A 7 -34.31 22.30 -2.24
CA ILE A 7 -35.73 21.96 -2.20
C ILE A 7 -36.38 22.75 -3.33
N LEU A 8 -36.89 22.06 -4.33
CA LEU A 8 -37.49 22.69 -5.51
C LEU A 8 -38.90 23.23 -5.23
N ASP A 9 -39.64 22.53 -4.38
CA ASP A 9 -40.94 22.93 -3.91
C ASP A 9 -41.15 22.44 -2.48
N ASP A 10 -41.34 23.37 -1.54
CA ASP A 10 -41.47 23.15 -0.10
C ASP A 10 -42.90 23.17 0.44
N ARG A 11 -43.90 23.22 -0.47
CA ARG A 11 -45.30 23.26 -0.08
C ARG A 11 -45.71 21.99 0.68
N SER A 12 -46.23 22.19 1.88
CA SER A 12 -46.76 21.15 2.74
C SER A 12 -48.23 20.83 2.35
N PHE A 13 -48.72 19.68 2.86
CA PHE A 13 -50.15 19.31 2.72
C PHE A 13 -51.09 20.43 3.12
N ALA A 14 -50.86 21.13 4.24
CA ALA A 14 -51.69 22.23 4.71
C ALA A 14 -51.72 23.41 3.71
N GLN A 15 -50.56 23.77 3.14
CA GLN A 15 -50.48 24.84 2.13
C GLN A 15 -51.16 24.46 0.82
N LEU A 16 -51.00 23.22 0.37
CA LEU A 16 -51.67 22.70 -0.81
C LEU A 16 -53.18 22.67 -0.61
N LYS A 17 -53.67 22.19 0.55
CA LYS A 17 -55.10 22.22 0.92
C LYS A 17 -55.63 23.65 0.88
N ASP A 18 -54.94 24.58 1.57
CA ASP A 18 -55.34 25.99 1.61
C ASP A 18 -55.40 26.64 0.22
N GLU A 19 -54.43 26.33 -0.63
CA GLU A 19 -54.41 26.83 -2.01
C GLU A 19 -55.59 26.30 -2.82
N LEU A 20 -55.88 24.99 -2.70
CA LEU A 20 -57.03 24.37 -3.38
C LEU A 20 -58.35 24.95 -2.91
N VAL A 21 -58.54 25.11 -1.60
CA VAL A 21 -59.76 25.70 -1.04
C VAL A 21 -59.96 27.14 -1.51
N ARG A 22 -58.89 27.97 -1.52
CA ARG A 22 -58.97 29.35 -2.05
C ARG A 22 -59.34 29.45 -3.53
N ARG A 23 -59.10 28.38 -4.31
CA ARG A 23 -59.45 28.34 -5.72
C ARG A 23 -60.89 27.94 -5.98
N ILE A 24 -61.64 27.36 -5.01
CA ILE A 24 -63.03 26.96 -5.16
C ILE A 24 -63.90 28.07 -5.72
N PRO A 25 -63.91 29.31 -5.14
CA PRO A 25 -64.81 30.38 -5.64
C PRO A 25 -64.49 30.81 -7.07
N VAL A 26 -63.29 30.54 -7.57
CA VAL A 26 -62.92 30.88 -8.96
C VAL A 26 -63.54 29.93 -9.97
N TYR A 27 -63.69 28.66 -9.59
CA TYR A 27 -64.21 27.62 -10.51
C TYR A 27 -65.65 27.26 -10.25
N THR A 28 -66.15 27.37 -9.00
CA THR A 28 -67.49 26.96 -8.59
C THR A 28 -68.05 27.96 -7.58
N GLN A 29 -68.70 29.00 -8.06
CA GLN A 29 -69.26 30.09 -7.20
C GLN A 29 -70.42 29.62 -6.33
N GLU A 30 -71.08 28.51 -6.71
CA GLU A 30 -72.24 27.94 -5.99
C GLU A 30 -71.82 27.10 -4.78
N TRP A 31 -70.54 26.66 -4.67
CA TRP A 31 -70.02 25.88 -3.56
C TRP A 31 -69.53 26.79 -2.45
N THR A 32 -70.41 27.07 -1.49
CA THR A 32 -70.19 28.02 -0.39
C THR A 32 -69.87 27.33 0.95
N ASP A 33 -70.14 26.03 1.09
CA ASP A 33 -69.84 25.29 2.32
C ASP A 33 -68.45 24.62 2.22
N HIS A 34 -67.53 25.12 2.99
CA HIS A 34 -66.12 24.62 3.01
C HIS A 34 -65.80 23.94 4.32
N ASN A 35 -66.80 23.28 4.97
CA ASN A 35 -66.56 22.53 6.20
C ASN A 35 -65.77 21.27 5.96
N GLU A 36 -65.00 20.85 6.95
CA GLU A 36 -64.21 19.59 6.88
C GLU A 36 -65.06 18.32 6.70
N THR A 37 -66.35 18.39 6.96
CA THR A 37 -67.30 17.26 6.76
C THR A 37 -67.85 17.18 5.35
N ASP A 38 -67.55 18.18 4.50
CA ASP A 38 -67.99 18.20 3.10
C ASP A 38 -67.21 17.17 2.27
N PRO A 39 -67.88 16.28 1.52
CA PRO A 39 -67.20 15.30 0.66
C PRO A 39 -66.28 15.92 -0.39
N GLY A 40 -66.60 17.15 -0.87
CA GLY A 40 -65.72 17.87 -1.80
C GLY A 40 -64.45 18.32 -1.15
N ILE A 41 -64.50 18.80 0.08
CA ILE A 41 -63.29 19.16 0.87
C ILE A 41 -62.46 17.91 1.14
N ALA A 42 -63.06 16.76 1.49
CA ALA A 42 -62.36 15.50 1.65
C ALA A 42 -61.60 15.06 0.36
N LEU A 43 -62.18 15.30 -0.82
CA LEU A 43 -61.52 15.05 -2.09
C LEU A 43 -60.32 16.02 -2.31
N LEU A 44 -60.44 17.29 -1.97
CA LEU A 44 -59.35 18.26 -2.07
C LEU A 44 -58.22 17.92 -1.11
N GLU A 45 -58.53 17.42 0.08
CA GLU A 45 -57.53 16.90 1.03
C GLU A 45 -56.79 15.68 0.46
N LEU A 46 -57.49 14.76 -0.17
CA LEU A 46 -56.87 13.63 -0.86
C LEU A 46 -55.91 14.10 -1.97
N PHE A 47 -56.33 15.08 -2.78
CA PHE A 47 -55.48 15.68 -3.81
C PHE A 47 -54.28 16.42 -3.22
N ALA A 48 -54.44 17.13 -2.11
CA ALA A 48 -53.34 17.78 -1.40
C ALA A 48 -52.33 16.76 -0.86
N TYR A 49 -52.81 15.65 -0.30
CA TYR A 49 -51.97 14.54 0.15
C TYR A 49 -51.19 13.88 -0.99
N LEU A 50 -51.87 13.59 -2.09
CA LEU A 50 -51.21 13.07 -3.29
C LEU A 50 -50.21 14.07 -3.86
N GLY A 51 -50.55 15.36 -3.86
CA GLY A 51 -49.68 16.46 -4.29
C GLY A 51 -48.40 16.52 -3.44
N GLU A 52 -48.51 16.48 -2.12
CA GLU A 52 -47.34 16.45 -1.21
C GLU A 52 -46.48 15.20 -1.47
N SER A 53 -47.10 14.02 -1.66
CA SER A 53 -46.37 12.80 -1.99
C SER A 53 -45.62 12.90 -3.32
N VAL A 54 -46.20 13.56 -4.33
CA VAL A 54 -45.52 13.81 -5.62
C VAL A 54 -44.40 14.83 -5.46
N LEU A 55 -44.60 15.92 -4.73
CA LEU A 55 -43.60 16.93 -4.46
C LEU A 55 -42.40 16.35 -3.65
N TYR A 56 -42.69 15.48 -2.67
CA TYR A 56 -41.67 14.77 -1.95
C TYR A 56 -40.77 13.94 -2.89
N ARG A 57 -41.38 13.19 -3.82
CA ARG A 57 -40.63 12.43 -4.85
C ARG A 57 -39.87 13.35 -5.81
N PHE A 58 -40.48 14.48 -6.18
CA PHE A 58 -39.85 15.46 -7.08
C PHE A 58 -38.61 16.12 -6.46
N ASN A 59 -38.65 16.36 -5.15
CA ASN A 59 -37.50 16.91 -4.43
C ASN A 59 -36.37 15.87 -4.22
N GLN A 60 -36.63 14.59 -4.43
CA GLN A 60 -35.61 13.55 -4.35
C GLN A 60 -34.90 13.42 -5.70
N ILE A 61 -33.73 14.01 -5.83
CA ILE A 61 -32.87 13.81 -6.98
C ILE A 61 -32.35 12.36 -6.93
N PRO A 62 -32.64 11.52 -7.95
CA PRO A 62 -32.15 10.14 -8.01
C PRO A 62 -30.63 10.09 -7.89
N GLU A 63 -30.10 9.06 -7.24
CA GLU A 63 -28.65 8.85 -7.11
C GLU A 63 -27.95 8.79 -8.45
N THR A 64 -28.59 8.18 -9.45
CA THR A 64 -28.09 8.14 -10.83
C THR A 64 -27.86 9.54 -11.41
N THR A 65 -28.77 10.49 -11.16
CA THR A 65 -28.61 11.88 -11.62
C THR A 65 -27.44 12.57 -10.93
N LYS A 66 -27.23 12.28 -9.64
CA LYS A 66 -26.07 12.81 -8.90
C LYS A 66 -24.75 12.26 -9.45
N ILE A 67 -24.71 10.97 -9.79
CA ILE A 67 -23.54 10.32 -10.40
C ILE A 67 -23.24 10.94 -11.76
N GLU A 68 -24.25 11.14 -12.61
CA GLU A 68 -24.05 11.79 -13.91
C GLU A 68 -23.58 13.24 -13.77
N PHE A 69 -24.05 13.96 -12.76
CA PHE A 69 -23.59 15.31 -12.47
C PHE A 69 -22.11 15.33 -12.02
N LEU A 70 -21.68 14.36 -11.20
CA LEU A 70 -20.28 14.19 -10.83
C LEU A 70 -19.41 13.92 -12.07
N ARG A 71 -19.88 13.06 -12.97
CA ARG A 71 -19.20 12.75 -14.23
C ARG A 71 -19.05 13.99 -15.13
N LEU A 72 -20.08 14.82 -15.24
CA LEU A 72 -20.04 16.08 -15.98
C LEU A 72 -19.01 17.06 -15.40
N LEU A 73 -18.82 17.06 -14.08
CA LEU A 73 -17.82 17.88 -13.40
C LEU A 73 -16.41 17.29 -13.46
N GLY A 74 -16.24 16.07 -14.00
CA GLY A 74 -14.96 15.35 -14.01
C GLY A 74 -14.55 14.82 -12.64
N VAL A 75 -15.46 14.82 -11.65
CA VAL A 75 -15.19 14.29 -10.31
C VAL A 75 -15.53 12.81 -10.29
N GLN A 76 -14.51 11.98 -10.23
CA GLN A 76 -14.68 10.52 -10.10
C GLN A 76 -14.71 10.14 -8.62
N ALA A 77 -15.62 9.24 -8.26
CA ALA A 77 -15.59 8.61 -6.94
C ALA A 77 -14.29 7.81 -6.80
N ARG A 78 -13.55 8.02 -5.72
CA ARG A 78 -12.30 7.30 -5.48
C ARG A 78 -12.59 5.80 -5.34
N PRO A 79 -11.95 4.94 -6.16
CA PRO A 79 -12.08 3.49 -6.01
C PRO A 79 -11.46 3.02 -4.70
N ALA A 80 -11.86 1.84 -4.22
CA ALA A 80 -11.17 1.24 -3.07
C ALA A 80 -9.70 1.00 -3.40
N ARG A 81 -8.87 1.08 -2.36
CA ARG A 81 -7.45 0.71 -2.44
C ARG A 81 -7.24 -0.62 -1.74
N PRO A 82 -6.47 -1.53 -2.34
CA PRO A 82 -6.12 -2.78 -1.70
C PRO A 82 -5.13 -2.56 -0.56
N ALA A 83 -5.26 -3.34 0.51
CA ALA A 83 -4.22 -3.42 1.51
C ALA A 83 -2.99 -4.15 0.95
N THR A 84 -1.82 -3.75 1.41
CA THR A 84 -0.55 -4.39 1.08
C THR A 84 0.11 -4.93 2.33
N ALA A 85 0.87 -6.00 2.20
CA ALA A 85 1.66 -6.58 3.29
C ALA A 85 2.94 -7.21 2.73
N ILE A 86 3.84 -7.55 3.64
CA ILE A 86 4.98 -8.41 3.37
C ILE A 86 4.73 -9.74 4.07
N ILE A 87 4.90 -10.84 3.37
CA ILE A 87 4.96 -12.18 3.97
C ILE A 87 6.40 -12.65 4.02
N ALA A 88 6.74 -13.42 5.05
CA ALA A 88 7.99 -14.14 5.16
C ALA A 88 7.73 -15.64 5.15
N GLY A 89 8.49 -16.36 4.34
CA GLY A 89 8.38 -17.79 4.17
C GLY A 89 9.39 -18.57 5.01
N THR A 90 9.02 -19.77 5.45
CA THR A 90 9.91 -20.76 6.07
C THR A 90 9.73 -22.12 5.41
N THR A 91 10.84 -22.85 5.23
CA THR A 91 10.84 -24.20 4.68
C THR A 91 11.85 -25.08 5.40
N VAL A 92 11.62 -26.38 5.33
CA VAL A 92 12.59 -27.41 5.78
C VAL A 92 13.25 -28.12 4.59
N LEU A 93 12.91 -27.77 3.37
CA LEU A 93 13.46 -28.36 2.16
C LEU A 93 14.81 -27.72 1.82
N ALA A 94 15.86 -28.51 1.72
CA ALA A 94 17.21 -28.01 1.41
C ALA A 94 17.28 -27.28 0.06
N ALA A 95 16.53 -27.79 -0.94
CA ALA A 95 16.45 -27.17 -2.26
C ALA A 95 15.63 -25.87 -2.31
N GLY A 96 15.06 -25.45 -1.16
CA GLY A 96 14.15 -24.30 -1.13
C GLY A 96 12.81 -24.56 -1.83
N VAL A 97 11.99 -23.53 -1.88
CA VAL A 97 10.66 -23.55 -2.50
C VAL A 97 10.41 -22.22 -3.21
N GLN A 98 10.09 -22.27 -4.50
CA GLN A 98 9.67 -21.09 -5.24
C GLN A 98 8.18 -20.78 -4.97
N ILE A 99 7.87 -19.54 -4.68
CA ILE A 99 6.51 -19.02 -4.62
C ILE A 99 6.35 -18.09 -5.82
N PRO A 100 5.59 -18.49 -6.84
CA PRO A 100 5.41 -17.71 -8.06
C PRO A 100 4.65 -16.40 -7.81
N LEU A 101 4.80 -15.47 -8.74
CA LEU A 101 3.93 -14.30 -8.87
C LEU A 101 2.45 -14.74 -8.94
N SER A 102 1.56 -13.94 -8.35
CA SER A 102 0.12 -14.19 -8.35
C SER A 102 -0.34 -15.43 -7.58
N THR A 103 0.53 -15.99 -6.73
CA THR A 103 0.14 -17.09 -5.84
C THR A 103 -0.88 -16.60 -4.81
N ALA A 104 -1.98 -17.35 -4.68
CA ALA A 104 -3.02 -17.03 -3.72
C ALA A 104 -2.58 -17.31 -2.29
N VAL A 105 -2.74 -16.31 -1.43
CA VAL A 105 -2.45 -16.36 0.00
C VAL A 105 -3.69 -15.89 0.76
N THR A 106 -3.95 -16.37 1.95
CA THR A 106 -5.18 -16.02 2.67
C THR A 106 -4.92 -15.64 4.13
N ALA A 107 -5.69 -14.65 4.60
CA ALA A 107 -5.88 -14.35 6.01
C ALA A 107 -7.31 -14.75 6.40
N GLY A 108 -7.50 -16.02 6.76
CA GLY A 108 -8.84 -16.58 6.96
C GLY A 108 -9.67 -16.51 5.68
N LYS A 109 -10.70 -15.64 5.65
CA LYS A 109 -11.56 -15.45 4.46
C LYS A 109 -11.08 -14.33 3.53
N VAL A 110 -10.11 -13.52 3.98
CA VAL A 110 -9.61 -12.38 3.18
C VAL A 110 -8.54 -12.87 2.22
N PRO A 111 -8.76 -12.74 0.90
CA PRO A 111 -7.80 -13.17 -0.10
C PRO A 111 -6.68 -12.15 -0.27
N PHE A 112 -5.47 -12.64 -0.41
CA PHE A 112 -4.29 -11.89 -0.83
C PHE A 112 -3.63 -12.63 -1.98
N ARG A 113 -2.72 -11.94 -2.66
CA ARG A 113 -1.96 -12.50 -3.76
C ARG A 113 -0.54 -11.94 -3.74
N THR A 114 0.45 -12.77 -4.08
CA THR A 114 1.82 -12.29 -4.24
C THR A 114 1.91 -11.34 -5.43
N SER A 115 2.46 -10.15 -5.20
CA SER A 115 2.74 -9.15 -6.25
C SER A 115 4.17 -9.21 -6.77
N GLY A 116 4.98 -10.14 -6.26
CA GLY A 116 6.31 -10.51 -6.72
C GLY A 116 6.53 -12.00 -6.53
N GLU A 117 7.44 -12.59 -7.28
CA GLU A 117 7.92 -13.92 -7.00
C GLU A 117 8.90 -13.90 -5.83
N THR A 118 9.07 -15.02 -5.15
CA THR A 118 10.10 -15.20 -4.13
C THR A 118 10.58 -16.64 -4.10
N TYR A 119 11.79 -16.83 -3.59
CA TYR A 119 12.34 -18.15 -3.33
C TYR A 119 12.59 -18.29 -1.82
N VAL A 120 11.97 -19.30 -1.22
CA VAL A 120 12.05 -19.56 0.22
C VAL A 120 13.16 -20.56 0.48
N TRP A 121 14.24 -20.11 1.10
CA TRP A 121 15.37 -20.94 1.51
C TRP A 121 15.24 -21.39 2.96
N PRO A 122 15.83 -22.53 3.37
CA PRO A 122 15.90 -22.93 4.77
C PRO A 122 16.95 -22.08 5.52
N LEU A 123 16.74 -20.80 5.57
CA LEU A 123 17.57 -19.78 6.20
C LEU A 123 16.73 -18.90 7.13
N ASP A 124 17.38 -18.35 8.14
CA ASP A 124 16.82 -17.33 9.03
C ASP A 124 17.76 -16.14 9.07
N CYS A 125 17.39 -15.04 9.74
CA CYS A 125 18.28 -13.91 9.89
C CYS A 125 18.05 -13.14 11.19
N VAL A 126 19.08 -12.38 11.55
CA VAL A 126 19.04 -11.40 12.63
C VAL A 126 19.64 -10.10 12.12
N ALA A 127 18.92 -9.00 12.31
CA ALA A 127 19.41 -7.67 11.96
C ALA A 127 19.99 -6.97 13.17
N VAL A 128 21.15 -6.35 12.99
CA VAL A 128 21.91 -5.68 14.07
C VAL A 128 22.54 -4.38 13.57
N GLY A 129 22.83 -3.48 14.52
CA GLY A 129 23.56 -2.26 14.26
C GLY A 129 24.61 -2.00 15.35
N LYS A 130 25.63 -1.22 15.03
CA LYS A 130 26.67 -0.76 15.96
C LYS A 130 26.25 0.58 16.53
N VAL A 131 25.59 0.60 17.68
CA VAL A 131 25.15 1.84 18.34
C VAL A 131 26.22 2.31 19.33
N ALA A 132 26.46 3.63 19.42
CA ALA A 132 27.41 4.19 20.38
C ALA A 132 27.10 3.73 21.80
N ALA A 133 28.10 3.19 22.48
CA ALA A 133 27.93 2.79 23.88
C ALA A 133 27.80 4.03 24.77
N PRO A 134 26.98 3.97 25.82
CA PRO A 134 26.90 5.05 26.79
C PRO A 134 28.27 5.30 27.44
N GLU A 135 28.53 6.54 27.84
CA GLU A 135 29.73 6.88 28.58
C GLU A 135 29.86 6.02 29.84
N LEU A 136 31.10 5.59 30.11
CA LEU A 136 31.37 4.87 31.35
C LEU A 136 31.14 5.79 32.56
N PRO A 137 30.27 5.43 33.49
CA PRO A 137 30.06 6.22 34.68
C PRO A 137 31.35 6.34 35.48
N LYS A 138 31.74 7.57 35.82
CA LYS A 138 32.91 7.81 36.63
C LYS A 138 32.68 7.24 38.05
N PRO A 139 33.58 6.40 38.55
CA PRO A 139 33.45 5.86 39.89
C PRO A 139 33.57 6.94 40.96
N PRO A 140 32.99 6.75 42.14
CA PRO A 140 33.13 7.66 43.27
C PRO A 140 34.59 7.89 43.60
N ALA A 141 34.92 9.12 44.01
CA ALA A 141 36.26 9.47 44.47
C ALA A 141 36.62 8.64 45.72
N GLY A 142 37.75 7.92 45.67
CA GLY A 142 38.25 7.10 46.79
C GLY A 142 37.98 5.58 46.64
N ASP A 143 37.13 5.13 45.75
CA ASP A 143 36.98 3.70 45.48
C ASP A 143 38.07 3.19 44.52
N VAL A 144 39.15 2.63 45.11
CA VAL A 144 40.33 2.15 44.37
C VAL A 144 39.97 1.02 43.42
N THR A 145 39.07 0.11 43.81
CA THR A 145 38.69 -1.05 43.02
C THR A 145 37.80 -0.65 41.82
N ALA A 146 36.82 0.21 42.04
CA ALA A 146 36.00 0.74 40.98
C ALA A 146 36.77 1.60 39.98
N ASN A 147 37.75 2.40 40.48
CA ASN A 147 38.64 3.18 39.64
C ASN A 147 39.57 2.30 38.79
N ALA A 148 40.11 1.19 39.34
CA ALA A 148 40.90 0.23 38.59
C ALA A 148 40.09 -0.44 37.47
N ARG A 149 38.84 -0.87 37.76
CA ARG A 149 37.91 -1.43 36.76
C ARG A 149 37.55 -0.39 35.68
N TYR A 150 37.27 0.83 36.07
CA TYR A 150 36.99 1.92 35.13
C TYR A 150 38.16 2.17 34.16
N ARG A 151 39.43 2.24 34.70
CA ARG A 151 40.61 2.42 33.87
C ARG A 151 40.83 1.25 32.92
N ALA A 152 40.67 0.02 33.37
CA ALA A 152 40.80 -1.17 32.55
C ALA A 152 39.77 -1.21 31.43
N GLU A 153 38.54 -0.91 31.74
CA GLU A 153 37.44 -0.87 30.73
C GLU A 153 37.64 0.29 29.76
N LYS A 154 38.08 1.46 30.24
CA LYS A 154 38.40 2.60 29.38
C LYS A 154 39.55 2.27 28.43
N ALA A 155 40.60 1.63 28.91
CA ALA A 155 41.74 1.21 28.09
C ALA A 155 41.29 0.19 27.02
N ARG A 156 40.49 -0.82 27.42
CA ARG A 156 39.93 -1.82 26.51
C ARG A 156 39.10 -1.19 25.40
N ARG A 157 38.25 -0.20 25.75
CA ARG A 157 37.44 0.55 24.77
C ARG A 157 38.31 1.37 23.82
N THR A 158 39.35 2.05 24.33
CA THR A 158 40.31 2.83 23.51
C THR A 158 41.06 1.93 22.51
N ASP A 159 41.51 0.76 22.95
CA ASP A 159 42.19 -0.20 22.08
C ASP A 159 41.24 -0.77 21.00
N ALA A 160 39.99 -1.04 21.34
CA ALA A 160 39.00 -1.49 20.39
C ALA A 160 38.65 -0.40 19.35
N GLN A 161 38.56 0.86 19.77
CA GLN A 161 38.36 2.01 18.89
C GLN A 161 39.52 2.24 17.93
N ALA A 162 40.75 2.13 18.42
CA ALA A 162 41.94 2.23 17.59
C ALA A 162 41.97 1.14 16.51
N ARG A 163 41.59 -0.09 16.86
CA ARG A 163 41.44 -1.18 15.90
C ARG A 163 40.28 -0.93 14.90
N ALA A 164 39.21 -0.26 15.32
CA ALA A 164 38.09 0.10 14.47
C ALA A 164 38.42 1.27 13.51
N GLY A 165 39.57 1.88 13.57
CA GLY A 165 39.97 3.00 12.71
C GLY A 165 39.18 4.29 12.94
N LEU A 166 38.53 4.46 14.10
CA LEU A 166 37.74 5.64 14.44
C LEU A 166 38.61 6.87 14.66
N ALA A 167 38.16 8.04 14.21
CA ALA A 167 38.88 9.29 14.40
C ALA A 167 39.07 9.63 15.89
N PRO A 168 40.16 10.33 16.29
CA PRO A 168 40.45 10.66 17.70
C PRO A 168 39.31 11.38 18.43
N GLN A 169 38.50 12.16 17.72
CA GLN A 169 37.34 12.85 18.29
C GLN A 169 36.15 11.90 18.55
N GLN A 170 36.09 10.76 17.87
CA GLN A 170 35.17 9.66 18.10
C GLN A 170 35.73 8.63 19.09
N ALA A 171 36.96 8.81 19.52
CA ALA A 171 37.73 7.88 20.37
C ALA A 171 37.16 7.68 21.78
N ALA A 172 36.15 8.45 22.19
CA ALA A 172 35.44 8.24 23.46
C ALA A 172 34.29 7.24 23.37
N THR A 173 33.86 6.88 22.17
CA THR A 173 32.66 6.07 21.96
C THR A 173 33.01 4.64 21.56
N PHE A 174 32.61 3.69 22.38
CA PHE A 174 32.64 2.27 22.07
C PHE A 174 31.23 1.88 21.62
N TYR A 175 31.08 0.95 20.70
CA TYR A 175 29.74 0.51 20.28
C TYR A 175 29.23 -0.66 21.09
N VAL A 176 27.93 -0.77 21.18
CA VAL A 176 27.18 -1.95 21.61
C VAL A 176 26.42 -2.49 20.39
N THR A 177 26.40 -3.81 20.27
CA THR A 177 25.54 -4.44 19.28
C THR A 177 24.08 -4.26 19.71
N THR A 178 23.31 -3.56 18.93
CA THR A 178 21.87 -3.45 19.11
C THR A 178 21.20 -4.39 18.11
N GLN A 179 20.51 -5.39 18.63
CA GLN A 179 19.78 -6.35 17.83
C GLN A 179 18.33 -5.91 17.69
N LEU A 180 17.80 -6.05 16.48
CA LEU A 180 16.38 -5.83 16.23
C LEU A 180 15.55 -6.89 16.95
N ALA A 181 14.41 -6.50 17.51
CA ALA A 181 13.51 -7.40 18.20
C ALA A 181 13.05 -8.53 17.28
N ALA A 182 12.94 -9.75 17.81
CA ALA A 182 12.48 -10.91 17.07
C ALA A 182 10.98 -10.79 16.68
N ASP A 183 10.18 -10.18 17.57
CA ASP A 183 8.77 -9.81 17.29
C ASP A 183 8.68 -8.29 17.08
N PRO A 184 8.45 -7.82 15.85
CA PRO A 184 8.29 -6.40 15.58
C PRO A 184 7.01 -5.79 16.16
N ASN A 185 6.07 -6.62 16.62
CA ASN A 185 4.79 -6.16 17.21
C ASN A 185 4.81 -6.11 18.73
N ASP A 186 5.94 -6.47 19.35
CA ASP A 186 6.12 -6.28 20.79
C ASP A 186 6.04 -4.77 21.10
N PRO A 187 5.20 -4.33 22.06
CA PRO A 187 5.11 -2.93 22.46
C PRO A 187 6.44 -2.32 22.92
N ASP A 188 7.32 -3.14 23.45
CA ASP A 188 8.64 -2.73 23.93
C ASP A 188 9.74 -2.82 22.84
N ALA A 189 9.41 -3.28 21.64
CA ALA A 189 10.35 -3.36 20.52
C ALA A 189 10.81 -1.98 20.10
N VAL A 190 12.11 -1.74 20.17
CA VAL A 190 12.73 -0.48 19.74
C VAL A 190 13.22 -0.63 18.30
N PRO A 191 12.72 0.21 17.36
CA PRO A 191 13.24 0.22 16.01
C PRO A 191 14.73 0.60 15.95
N LEU A 192 15.47 -0.03 15.05
CA LEU A 192 16.88 0.28 14.84
C LEU A 192 17.02 1.50 13.92
N ASP A 193 17.52 2.59 14.44
CA ASP A 193 17.85 3.78 13.67
C ASP A 193 19.28 3.66 13.10
N VAL A 194 19.39 3.31 11.84
CA VAL A 194 20.68 3.12 11.15
C VAL A 194 21.48 4.43 11.06
N SER A 195 20.81 5.60 11.09
CA SER A 195 21.50 6.89 11.07
C SER A 195 22.30 7.16 12.32
N THR A 196 21.96 6.51 13.43
CA THR A 196 22.66 6.63 14.73
C THR A 196 23.72 5.57 14.92
N THR A 197 23.86 4.61 14.02
CA THR A 197 24.94 3.63 14.06
C THR A 197 26.27 4.26 13.68
N LEU A 198 27.37 3.75 14.22
CA LEU A 198 28.70 4.33 14.04
C LEU A 198 29.25 4.17 12.61
N ASP A 199 28.84 3.13 11.93
CA ASP A 199 29.24 2.81 10.55
C ASP A 199 28.17 3.15 9.51
N HIS A 200 26.99 3.62 9.96
CA HIS A 200 25.83 3.90 9.12
C HIS A 200 25.38 2.69 8.28
N LEU A 201 25.62 1.49 8.79
CA LEU A 201 25.25 0.23 8.15
C LEU A 201 24.17 -0.51 8.97
N LEU A 202 23.28 -1.14 8.25
CA LEU A 202 22.44 -2.20 8.76
C LEU A 202 23.14 -3.53 8.46
N TRP A 203 23.42 -4.31 9.49
CA TRP A 203 24.02 -5.63 9.37
C TRP A 203 22.96 -6.72 9.51
N ILE A 204 23.01 -7.69 8.63
CA ILE A 204 22.10 -8.85 8.59
C ILE A 204 22.95 -10.12 8.72
N ALA A 205 22.84 -10.79 9.85
CA ALA A 205 23.41 -12.12 10.04
C ALA A 205 22.46 -13.14 9.40
N VAL A 206 22.94 -13.86 8.41
CA VAL A 206 22.21 -14.99 7.81
C VAL A 206 22.52 -16.24 8.64
N LEU A 207 21.46 -16.90 9.12
CA LEU A 207 21.56 -18.04 10.01
C LEU A 207 21.16 -19.33 9.27
N ARG A 208 21.94 -20.40 9.49
CA ARG A 208 21.55 -21.71 9.00
C ARG A 208 20.43 -22.33 9.82
N THR A 209 19.64 -23.13 9.17
CA THR A 209 18.75 -24.11 9.79
C THR A 209 19.37 -25.51 9.71
N LYS A 210 18.66 -26.53 10.20
CA LYS A 210 19.17 -27.91 10.17
C LYS A 210 19.36 -28.49 8.76
N THR A 211 18.67 -27.96 7.77
CA THR A 211 18.61 -28.45 6.39
C THR A 211 19.30 -27.55 5.38
N THR A 212 19.98 -26.49 5.84
CA THR A 212 20.66 -25.53 4.97
C THR A 212 21.81 -26.16 4.22
N ASP A 213 21.80 -26.03 2.90
CA ASP A 213 22.91 -26.37 2.00
C ASP A 213 23.33 -25.09 1.25
N LEU A 214 24.47 -24.51 1.65
CA LEU A 214 24.97 -23.25 1.10
C LEU A 214 25.40 -23.39 -0.38
N ALA A 215 25.73 -24.58 -0.84
CA ALA A 215 26.13 -24.79 -2.23
C ALA A 215 24.96 -24.50 -3.21
N LEU A 216 23.72 -24.67 -2.75
CA LEU A 216 22.52 -24.41 -3.55
C LEU A 216 22.20 -22.90 -3.69
N LEU A 217 22.82 -22.02 -2.90
CA LEU A 217 22.61 -20.58 -2.97
C LEU A 217 23.43 -19.87 -4.05
N ARG A 218 24.34 -20.56 -4.70
CA ARG A 218 25.19 -19.97 -5.77
C ARG A 218 24.33 -19.55 -6.94
N ASP A 219 24.56 -18.32 -7.42
CA ASP A 219 23.79 -17.72 -8.54
C ASP A 219 22.28 -17.68 -8.30
N GLN A 220 21.84 -17.76 -7.06
CA GLN A 220 20.43 -17.74 -6.70
C GLN A 220 20.01 -16.40 -6.08
N SER A 221 18.74 -16.11 -6.15
CA SER A 221 18.15 -14.93 -5.52
C SER A 221 17.87 -15.15 -4.04
N LEU A 222 18.22 -14.18 -3.22
CA LEU A 222 17.86 -14.09 -1.81
C LEU A 222 16.94 -12.88 -1.62
N PHE A 223 15.73 -13.13 -1.13
CA PHE A 223 14.72 -12.10 -0.94
C PHE A 223 14.72 -11.60 0.50
N VAL A 224 15.06 -10.33 0.68
CA VAL A 224 15.16 -9.67 1.99
C VAL A 224 13.99 -8.73 2.16
N GLY A 225 13.13 -9.00 3.13
CA GLY A 225 12.04 -8.12 3.51
C GLY A 225 12.49 -7.10 4.57
N LEU A 226 12.07 -5.87 4.43
CA LEU A 226 12.34 -4.78 5.36
C LEU A 226 11.04 -4.07 5.71
N GLY A 227 10.82 -3.87 7.01
CA GLY A 227 9.73 -3.07 7.54
C GLY A 227 10.27 -1.86 8.29
N PHE A 228 9.71 -0.70 8.03
CA PHE A 228 10.12 0.55 8.64
C PHE A 228 9.03 1.08 9.57
N ASP A 229 9.43 1.90 10.53
CA ASP A 229 8.50 2.67 11.34
C ASP A 229 7.98 3.85 10.50
N GLU A 230 6.72 3.74 10.06
CA GLU A 230 6.09 4.73 9.17
C GLU A 230 5.67 6.01 9.92
N ALA A 231 5.63 5.97 11.26
CA ALA A 231 5.23 7.11 12.08
C ALA A 231 6.27 8.24 12.13
N VAL A 232 7.41 8.08 11.49
CA VAL A 232 8.44 9.12 11.47
C VAL A 232 8.23 10.02 10.25
N ASP A 233 7.48 11.11 10.46
CA ASP A 233 7.49 12.25 9.55
C ASP A 233 8.92 12.77 9.41
N ARG A 234 9.47 12.64 8.20
CA ARG A 234 10.70 13.37 7.88
C ARG A 234 10.30 14.80 7.52
N PRO A 235 10.72 15.79 8.29
CA PRO A 235 10.53 17.17 7.86
C PRO A 235 11.30 17.35 6.55
N PHE A 236 10.57 17.68 5.48
CA PHE A 236 11.19 18.05 4.21
C PHE A 236 11.90 19.39 4.39
N ASP A 237 13.23 19.36 4.40
CA ASP A 237 14.02 20.58 4.59
C ASP A 237 14.25 21.31 3.25
N LEU A 238 13.30 22.17 2.91
CA LEU A 238 13.38 23.04 1.72
C LEU A 238 14.65 23.93 1.69
N ARG A 239 15.32 24.15 2.81
CA ARG A 239 16.53 24.98 2.89
C ARG A 239 17.75 24.31 2.24
N ARG A 240 17.67 23.02 1.93
CA ARG A 240 18.74 22.25 1.31
C ARG A 240 18.63 22.12 -0.20
N LEU A 241 17.58 22.65 -0.80
CA LEU A 241 17.51 22.74 -2.26
C LEU A 241 18.50 23.80 -2.74
N ALA A 242 19.41 23.42 -3.62
CA ALA A 242 20.29 24.38 -4.25
C ALA A 242 19.48 25.41 -5.06
N PRO A 243 19.93 26.67 -5.14
CA PRO A 243 19.28 27.69 -5.97
C PRO A 243 19.14 27.16 -7.41
N GLY A 244 17.91 27.12 -7.92
CA GLY A 244 17.59 26.54 -9.24
C GLY A 244 17.01 25.12 -9.23
N GLN A 245 17.11 24.38 -8.13
CA GLN A 245 16.45 23.07 -7.97
C GLN A 245 14.96 23.18 -7.61
N ALA A 246 14.49 24.38 -7.27
CA ALA A 246 13.06 24.65 -7.01
C ALA A 246 12.15 24.33 -8.22
N ASN A 247 12.71 24.20 -9.43
CA ASN A 247 11.99 23.79 -10.63
C ASN A 247 11.88 22.25 -10.80
N ALA A 248 12.45 21.46 -9.89
CA ALA A 248 12.32 20.00 -9.87
C ALA A 248 10.90 19.51 -9.50
N PHE A 249 10.00 20.43 -9.17
CA PHE A 249 8.57 20.16 -8.96
C PHE A 249 7.74 20.18 -10.27
N HIS A 250 8.37 20.03 -11.43
CA HIS A 250 7.61 19.76 -12.63
C HIS A 250 7.02 18.35 -12.57
N SER A 251 5.79 18.22 -13.03
CA SER A 251 4.98 17.01 -13.02
C SER A 251 5.67 15.74 -13.54
N ASP A 252 6.71 15.90 -14.36
CA ASP A 252 7.52 14.80 -14.89
C ASP A 252 8.66 14.36 -13.95
N GLY A 253 8.86 15.05 -12.85
CA GLY A 253 9.99 14.86 -11.91
C GLY A 253 9.64 14.23 -10.57
N LEU A 254 8.39 13.83 -10.35
CA LEU A 254 7.96 13.22 -9.09
C LEU A 254 8.41 11.77 -8.91
N THR A 255 9.03 11.16 -9.91
CA THR A 255 9.82 9.96 -9.74
C THR A 255 11.27 10.36 -9.46
N SER A 256 11.52 10.96 -8.30
CA SER A 256 12.90 11.03 -7.79
C SER A 256 13.46 9.61 -7.82
N ALA A 257 14.60 9.44 -8.52
CA ALA A 257 15.28 8.17 -8.52
C ALA A 257 15.47 7.72 -7.06
N PRO A 258 15.22 6.46 -6.75
CA PRO A 258 15.40 5.97 -5.39
C PRO A 258 16.84 6.25 -4.95
N PRO A 259 17.08 6.66 -3.70
CA PRO A 259 18.41 6.92 -3.22
C PRO A 259 19.28 5.67 -3.39
N PRO A 260 20.54 5.83 -3.82
CA PRO A 260 21.42 4.72 -4.08
C PRO A 260 21.73 3.94 -2.80
N MET A 261 21.75 2.62 -2.89
CA MET A 261 22.07 1.70 -1.80
C MET A 261 23.18 0.77 -2.23
N VAL A 262 24.05 0.42 -1.30
CA VAL A 262 25.11 -0.57 -1.52
C VAL A 262 24.89 -1.74 -0.59
N TRP A 263 24.65 -2.89 -1.19
CA TRP A 263 24.54 -4.16 -0.51
C TRP A 263 25.86 -4.91 -0.63
N GLN A 264 26.39 -5.39 0.47
CA GLN A 264 27.71 -6.05 0.51
C GLN A 264 27.65 -7.35 1.30
N LEU A 265 28.27 -8.37 0.75
CA LEU A 265 28.55 -9.63 1.42
C LEU A 265 29.94 -9.52 2.06
N TRP A 266 30.04 -9.73 3.37
CA TRP A 266 31.29 -9.69 4.08
C TRP A 266 32.11 -10.96 3.87
N ASN A 267 33.38 -10.82 3.46
CA ASN A 267 34.25 -11.94 3.08
C ASN A 267 35.32 -12.28 4.16
N GLY A 268 35.26 -11.60 5.30
CA GLY A 268 36.25 -11.75 6.36
C GLY A 268 37.06 -10.47 6.62
N PRO A 269 37.85 -10.43 7.70
CA PRO A 269 38.53 -9.22 8.14
C PRO A 269 39.64 -8.74 7.17
N ASP A 270 40.21 -9.66 6.39
CA ASP A 270 41.36 -9.37 5.52
C ASP A 270 40.97 -9.32 4.03
N ARG A 271 39.70 -9.28 3.71
CA ARG A 271 39.19 -9.29 2.33
C ARG A 271 38.16 -8.19 2.12
N ASP A 272 38.20 -7.61 0.92
CA ASP A 272 37.18 -6.66 0.53
C ASP A 272 35.80 -7.35 0.45
N ALA A 273 34.77 -6.64 0.91
CA ALA A 273 33.41 -7.12 0.82
C ALA A 273 32.96 -7.21 -0.66
N THR A 274 32.20 -8.24 -0.99
CA THR A 274 31.64 -8.40 -2.35
C THR A 274 30.35 -7.60 -2.46
N THR A 275 30.28 -6.67 -3.40
CA THR A 275 29.03 -5.95 -3.71
C THR A 275 28.02 -6.91 -4.34
N LEU A 276 26.83 -6.97 -3.77
CA LEU A 276 25.73 -7.76 -4.28
C LEU A 276 24.91 -6.95 -5.29
N SER A 277 24.53 -7.60 -6.38
CA SER A 277 23.63 -7.02 -7.36
C SER A 277 22.17 -7.12 -6.86
N VAL A 278 21.41 -6.05 -7.08
CA VAL A 278 19.98 -6.00 -6.78
C VAL A 278 19.20 -6.38 -8.03
N GLY A 279 18.39 -7.42 -7.97
CA GLY A 279 17.51 -7.87 -9.04
C GLY A 279 16.23 -7.04 -9.09
N SER A 280 15.60 -6.85 -7.93
CA SER A 280 14.40 -6.02 -7.77
C SER A 280 14.40 -5.32 -6.41
N ASP A 281 13.80 -4.14 -6.33
CA ASP A 281 13.68 -3.35 -5.10
C ASP A 281 12.31 -2.66 -5.02
N THR A 282 11.45 -3.16 -4.14
CA THR A 282 10.16 -2.54 -3.85
C THR A 282 10.23 -1.54 -2.69
N THR A 283 11.41 -1.43 -2.02
CA THR A 283 11.62 -0.50 -0.90
C THR A 283 11.93 0.92 -1.34
N ARG A 284 12.10 1.16 -2.64
CA ARG A 284 12.53 2.44 -3.21
C ARG A 284 13.83 2.96 -2.56
N GLY A 285 14.84 2.10 -2.47
CA GLY A 285 16.11 2.44 -1.83
C GLY A 285 15.98 2.61 -0.31
N LEU A 286 15.26 1.71 0.35
CA LEU A 286 15.00 1.68 1.80
C LEU A 286 14.26 2.93 2.32
N VAL A 287 13.35 3.47 1.53
CA VAL A 287 12.46 4.59 1.92
C VAL A 287 11.12 4.08 2.42
N THR A 288 10.61 3.01 1.84
CA THR A 288 9.33 2.39 2.22
C THR A 288 9.53 0.92 2.59
N SER A 289 8.61 0.38 3.40
CA SER A 289 8.58 -1.06 3.66
C SER A 289 8.42 -1.85 2.36
N GLY A 290 9.17 -2.93 2.20
CA GLY A 290 9.18 -3.69 0.94
C GLY A 290 10.14 -4.88 0.97
N VAL A 291 10.45 -5.38 -0.21
CA VAL A 291 11.34 -6.53 -0.42
C VAL A 291 12.41 -6.17 -1.43
N VAL A 292 13.63 -6.59 -1.16
CA VAL A 292 14.78 -6.46 -2.05
C VAL A 292 15.26 -7.85 -2.44
N GLU A 293 15.44 -8.06 -3.72
CA GLU A 293 16.03 -9.26 -4.29
C GLU A 293 17.53 -9.06 -4.46
N LEU A 294 18.33 -9.86 -3.79
CA LEU A 294 19.79 -9.86 -3.86
C LEU A 294 20.26 -11.08 -4.65
N LEU A 295 21.07 -10.87 -5.67
CA LEU A 295 21.68 -11.93 -6.44
C LEU A 295 22.95 -12.40 -5.75
N MET A 296 22.97 -13.66 -5.32
CA MET A 296 24.14 -14.26 -4.68
C MET A 296 25.23 -14.53 -5.71
N PRO A 297 26.51 -14.27 -5.39
CA PRO A 297 27.61 -14.46 -6.33
C PRO A 297 27.88 -15.94 -6.61
N HIS A 298 28.43 -16.24 -7.80
CA HIS A 298 28.83 -17.60 -8.19
C HIS A 298 29.86 -18.20 -7.24
N GLN A 299 30.84 -17.40 -6.81
CA GLN A 299 31.82 -17.80 -5.82
C GLN A 299 31.40 -17.27 -4.45
N LEU A 300 30.75 -18.14 -3.68
CA LEU A 300 30.52 -17.85 -2.27
C LEU A 300 31.82 -18.09 -1.49
N PRO A 301 32.27 -17.17 -0.63
CA PRO A 301 33.32 -17.46 0.34
C PRO A 301 32.89 -18.65 1.21
N ASP A 302 33.83 -19.26 1.90
CA ASP A 302 33.50 -20.28 2.91
C ASP A 302 32.81 -19.59 4.09
N LEU A 303 31.49 -19.40 3.91
CA LEU A 303 30.64 -18.61 4.81
C LEU A 303 30.53 -19.26 6.19
N ALA A 304 30.74 -20.56 6.28
CA ALA A 304 30.66 -21.30 7.53
C ALA A 304 31.87 -21.05 8.48
N ALA A 305 32.97 -20.52 7.94
CA ALA A 305 34.21 -20.31 8.68
C ALA A 305 34.48 -18.87 9.09
N LEU A 306 33.54 -17.93 8.84
CA LEU A 306 33.76 -16.51 9.14
C LEU A 306 33.42 -16.19 10.59
N PRO A 307 34.44 -16.10 11.50
CA PRO A 307 34.17 -15.61 12.85
C PRO A 307 33.71 -14.16 12.80
N PRO A 308 32.81 -13.74 13.69
CA PRO A 308 32.48 -12.32 13.82
C PRO A 308 33.77 -11.56 14.13
N GLY A 309 34.01 -10.48 13.39
CA GLY A 309 35.22 -9.68 13.55
C GLY A 309 35.31 -9.10 14.95
N SER A 310 36.53 -9.01 15.45
CA SER A 310 36.86 -8.52 16.79
C SER A 310 36.89 -6.99 16.85
N GLY A 311 35.75 -6.32 16.59
CA GLY A 311 35.63 -4.88 16.87
C GLY A 311 36.20 -3.92 15.84
N ASP A 312 36.48 -4.38 14.64
CA ASP A 312 36.88 -3.54 13.50
C ASP A 312 35.66 -2.81 12.90
N ALA A 313 35.86 -1.62 12.36
CA ALA A 313 34.80 -0.83 11.74
C ALA A 313 34.16 -1.52 10.54
N THR A 314 34.93 -2.30 9.80
CA THR A 314 34.54 -3.02 8.59
C THR A 314 33.96 -4.42 8.85
N SER A 315 34.15 -4.93 10.08
CA SER A 315 33.68 -6.25 10.48
C SER A 315 32.27 -6.20 11.07
N PRO A 316 31.46 -7.26 10.91
CA PRO A 316 30.14 -7.33 11.52
C PRO A 316 30.22 -7.31 13.06
N PRO A 317 29.22 -6.78 13.75
CA PRO A 317 29.16 -6.78 15.20
C PRO A 317 28.89 -8.20 15.73
N PRO A 318 29.44 -8.57 16.93
CA PRO A 318 29.16 -9.86 17.53
C PRO A 318 27.71 -9.97 17.98
N LEU A 319 27.12 -11.16 17.83
CA LEU A 319 25.78 -11.44 18.36
C LEU A 319 25.88 -11.79 19.86
N ALA A 320 24.89 -11.35 20.63
CA ALA A 320 24.83 -11.62 22.06
C ALA A 320 24.47 -13.09 22.37
N ASP A 321 23.62 -13.71 21.56
CA ASP A 321 23.22 -15.12 21.69
C ASP A 321 24.29 -16.01 21.04
N ALA A 322 24.96 -16.83 21.86
CA ALA A 322 26.00 -17.75 21.42
C ALA A 322 25.51 -18.81 20.44
N LYS A 323 24.25 -19.23 20.52
CA LYS A 323 23.66 -20.16 19.58
C LYS A 323 23.48 -19.51 18.21
N GLN A 324 22.87 -18.32 18.16
CA GLN A 324 22.73 -17.57 16.93
C GLN A 324 24.11 -17.29 16.31
N ALA A 325 25.10 -16.89 17.13
CA ALA A 325 26.46 -16.66 16.65
C ALA A 325 27.10 -17.91 16.03
N GLY A 326 26.81 -19.10 16.56
CA GLY A 326 27.27 -20.38 16.01
C GLY A 326 26.53 -20.83 14.73
N ASP A 327 25.34 -20.30 14.50
CA ASP A 327 24.52 -20.62 13.32
C ASP A 327 24.74 -19.61 12.17
N VAL A 328 25.52 -18.56 12.35
CA VAL A 328 25.82 -17.59 11.28
C VAL A 328 26.62 -18.23 10.16
N VAL A 329 26.13 -18.06 8.94
CA VAL A 329 26.78 -18.56 7.71
C VAL A 329 27.21 -17.45 6.77
N ALA A 330 26.60 -16.27 6.89
CA ALA A 330 26.95 -15.10 6.09
C ALA A 330 26.61 -13.80 6.84
N TRP A 331 27.33 -12.76 6.51
CA TRP A 331 27.00 -11.40 6.92
C TRP A 331 26.76 -10.52 5.70
N ILE A 332 25.61 -9.90 5.65
CA ILE A 332 25.24 -8.92 4.63
C ILE A 332 25.14 -7.56 5.30
N SER A 333 25.70 -6.53 4.70
CA SER A 333 25.55 -5.16 5.15
C SER A 333 24.89 -4.32 4.07
N VAL A 334 24.12 -3.33 4.48
CA VAL A 334 23.52 -2.36 3.58
C VAL A 334 23.65 -0.95 4.15
N GLY A 335 23.96 -0.01 3.27
CA GLY A 335 24.10 1.40 3.61
C GLY A 335 24.15 2.29 2.39
N ARG A 336 24.25 3.58 2.61
CA ARG A 336 24.43 4.58 1.56
C ARG A 336 25.86 4.60 1.07
N PRO A 337 26.13 4.92 -0.21
CA PRO A 337 27.49 5.20 -0.67
C PRO A 337 28.14 6.31 0.14
N LYS A 338 29.43 6.20 0.42
CA LYS A 338 30.18 7.18 1.22
C LYS A 338 30.12 8.62 0.69
N ALA A 339 29.87 8.81 -0.60
CA ALA A 339 29.76 10.12 -1.25
C ALA A 339 28.44 10.86 -0.96
N ASP A 340 27.39 10.13 -0.55
CA ASP A 340 26.03 10.67 -0.41
C ASP A 340 25.62 10.89 1.06
N HIS A 341 26.56 11.21 1.92
CA HIS A 341 26.39 11.32 3.38
C HIS A 341 25.28 12.26 3.86
N LEU A 342 24.65 13.00 2.98
CA LEU A 342 24.12 14.26 3.48
C LEU A 342 22.68 14.19 3.94
N ASN A 343 21.82 13.25 3.54
CA ASN A 343 20.43 13.52 3.89
C ASN A 343 19.47 12.34 3.98
N ASP A 344 19.90 11.18 3.56
CA ASP A 344 18.95 10.08 3.44
C ASP A 344 19.32 8.94 4.40
N ALA A 345 19.27 9.24 5.69
CA ALA A 345 19.29 8.19 6.69
C ALA A 345 18.26 7.12 6.32
N ILE A 346 18.66 5.87 6.39
CA ILE A 346 17.72 4.76 6.32
C ILE A 346 16.72 4.98 7.45
N ARG A 347 15.42 4.84 7.14
CA ARG A 347 14.35 4.99 8.15
C ARG A 347 14.60 4.02 9.31
N LYS A 348 13.97 4.27 10.45
CA LYS A 348 13.98 3.35 11.58
C LYS A 348 13.48 1.99 11.15
N VAL A 349 14.36 1.02 11.18
CA VAL A 349 14.06 -0.36 10.80
C VAL A 349 13.31 -1.03 11.96
N ARG A 350 12.13 -1.52 11.68
CA ARG A 350 11.28 -2.23 12.64
C ARG A 350 11.37 -3.74 12.47
N TRP A 351 11.57 -4.20 11.25
CA TRP A 351 11.65 -5.61 10.94
C TRP A 351 12.58 -5.87 9.74
N VAL A 352 13.31 -6.96 9.81
CA VAL A 352 14.08 -7.55 8.70
C VAL A 352 13.86 -9.05 8.72
N GLY A 353 13.62 -9.63 7.55
CA GLY A 353 13.46 -11.06 7.39
C GLY A 353 13.90 -11.54 6.02
N LEU A 354 14.30 -12.81 5.93
CA LEU A 354 14.57 -13.47 4.66
C LEU A 354 13.29 -14.11 4.10
N ASN A 355 13.41 -14.58 2.83
CA ASN A 355 12.33 -15.29 2.15
C ASN A 355 11.04 -14.47 2.06
N ALA A 356 11.18 -13.18 1.87
CA ALA A 356 10.06 -12.26 1.86
C ALA A 356 9.43 -12.13 0.48
N ALA A 357 8.12 -11.93 0.44
CA ALA A 357 7.38 -11.55 -0.76
C ALA A 357 6.39 -10.43 -0.46
N PRO A 358 6.23 -9.46 -1.35
CA PRO A 358 5.16 -8.49 -1.25
C PRO A 358 3.84 -9.15 -1.64
N VAL A 359 2.77 -8.82 -0.91
CA VAL A 359 1.41 -9.30 -1.19
C VAL A 359 0.43 -8.14 -1.22
N VAL A 360 -0.58 -8.26 -2.08
CA VAL A 360 -1.66 -7.30 -2.24
C VAL A 360 -3.00 -7.99 -1.98
N GLN A 361 -3.89 -7.29 -1.30
CA GLN A 361 -5.24 -7.79 -1.04
C GLN A 361 -6.06 -7.65 -2.32
N SER A 362 -6.04 -8.69 -3.15
CA SER A 362 -6.84 -8.76 -4.37
C SER A 362 -7.26 -10.19 -4.66
N ARG A 363 -8.30 -10.31 -5.47
CA ARG A 363 -8.75 -11.56 -6.05
C ARG A 363 -8.92 -11.37 -7.55
N VAL A 364 -8.47 -12.34 -8.32
CA VAL A 364 -8.69 -12.37 -9.77
C VAL A 364 -10.04 -13.02 -10.05
N ALA A 365 -10.88 -12.33 -10.79
CA ALA A 365 -12.04 -12.91 -11.44
C ALA A 365 -11.59 -13.52 -12.77
N GLY A 366 -12.04 -14.74 -13.05
CA GLY A 366 -11.75 -15.45 -14.30
C GLY A 366 -12.58 -14.96 -15.48
N PRO A 367 -12.49 -15.65 -16.62
CA PRO A 367 -13.26 -15.29 -17.81
C PRO A 367 -14.76 -15.26 -17.54
N GLU A 368 -15.43 -14.21 -17.99
CA GLU A 368 -16.85 -13.98 -17.79
C GLU A 368 -17.49 -13.44 -19.06
N LEU A 369 -18.59 -14.07 -19.52
CA LEU A 369 -19.40 -13.53 -20.58
C LEU A 369 -20.40 -12.53 -19.99
N LEU A 370 -20.26 -11.26 -20.33
CA LEU A 370 -21.09 -10.18 -19.77
C LEU A 370 -22.44 -10.08 -20.47
N GLY A 371 -22.49 -10.38 -21.77
CA GLY A 371 -23.71 -10.30 -22.57
C GLY A 371 -23.42 -10.12 -24.05
N THR A 372 -24.43 -9.57 -24.75
CA THR A 372 -24.35 -9.24 -26.18
C THR A 372 -24.69 -7.77 -26.38
N GLY A 373 -24.00 -7.14 -27.31
CA GLY A 373 -24.25 -5.77 -27.71
C GLY A 373 -25.68 -5.57 -28.24
N THR A 374 -26.23 -4.40 -27.99
CA THR A 374 -27.57 -3.99 -28.47
C THR A 374 -27.51 -3.01 -29.64
N GLY A 375 -26.33 -2.40 -29.90
CA GLY A 375 -26.15 -1.33 -30.87
C GLY A 375 -26.56 0.06 -30.35
N ASP A 376 -27.17 0.13 -29.17
CA ASP A 376 -27.60 1.40 -28.57
C ASP A 376 -26.41 2.11 -27.90
N ALA A 377 -26.53 3.41 -27.69
CA ALA A 377 -25.60 4.19 -26.90
C ALA A 377 -25.72 3.84 -25.40
N SER A 378 -24.65 4.09 -24.65
CA SER A 378 -24.62 3.98 -23.19
C SER A 378 -24.98 2.58 -22.65
N GLN A 379 -24.55 1.53 -23.35
CA GLN A 379 -24.74 0.15 -22.91
C GLN A 379 -23.97 -0.11 -21.61
N ARG A 380 -24.60 -0.84 -20.67
CA ARG A 380 -24.02 -1.16 -19.36
C ARG A 380 -24.12 -2.66 -19.05
N TYR A 381 -22.98 -3.25 -18.67
CA TYR A 381 -22.88 -4.68 -18.37
C TYR A 381 -22.31 -4.88 -16.96
N PRO A 382 -23.07 -5.46 -16.03
CA PRO A 382 -22.61 -5.71 -14.69
C PRO A 382 -21.58 -6.86 -14.66
N LEU A 383 -20.57 -6.72 -13.80
CA LEU A 383 -19.60 -7.77 -13.51
C LEU A 383 -20.20 -8.74 -12.49
N ALA A 384 -20.59 -9.94 -12.93
CA ALA A 384 -21.40 -10.86 -12.13
C ALA A 384 -20.62 -11.47 -10.96
N GLN A 385 -19.29 -11.66 -11.10
CA GLN A 385 -18.48 -12.22 -10.02
C GLN A 385 -18.32 -11.26 -8.83
N LEU A 386 -18.56 -9.95 -9.03
CA LEU A 386 -18.64 -8.98 -7.94
C LEU A 386 -19.99 -9.07 -7.20
N ARG A 387 -21.03 -9.56 -7.87
CA ARG A 387 -22.39 -9.61 -7.34
C ARG A 387 -22.71 -11.01 -6.86
N THR A 388 -23.01 -11.17 -5.61
CA THR A 388 -23.55 -12.41 -5.09
C THR A 388 -25.04 -12.46 -5.45
N GLN A 389 -25.41 -13.24 -6.48
CA GLN A 389 -26.81 -13.50 -6.89
C GLN A 389 -27.66 -12.23 -7.10
N GLY A 390 -27.15 -11.24 -7.82
CA GLY A 390 -27.90 -10.05 -8.20
C GLY A 390 -27.97 -8.93 -7.15
N ALA A 391 -27.39 -9.13 -5.98
CA ALA A 391 -27.19 -8.07 -5.00
C ALA A 391 -26.06 -7.11 -5.41
N ALA A 392 -26.01 -5.91 -4.83
CA ALA A 392 -24.86 -5.04 -4.93
C ALA A 392 -23.60 -5.76 -4.43
N PRO A 393 -22.38 -5.38 -4.91
CA PRO A 393 -21.16 -5.89 -4.34
C PRO A 393 -21.17 -5.75 -2.82
N PRO A 394 -20.55 -6.67 -2.05
CA PRO A 394 -20.34 -6.45 -0.63
C PRO A 394 -19.72 -5.08 -0.36
N ASP A 395 -20.10 -4.44 0.73
CA ASP A 395 -19.58 -3.13 1.09
C ASP A 395 -18.04 -3.10 0.98
N GLY A 396 -17.50 -2.07 0.35
CA GLY A 396 -16.08 -1.90 0.14
C GLY A 396 -15.46 -2.72 -1.01
N THR A 397 -16.19 -3.64 -1.65
CA THR A 397 -15.67 -4.41 -2.77
C THR A 397 -15.74 -3.61 -4.07
N THR A 398 -14.61 -3.43 -4.74
CA THR A 398 -14.52 -2.72 -6.02
C THR A 398 -13.49 -3.34 -6.95
N VAL A 399 -13.64 -3.10 -8.25
CA VAL A 399 -12.65 -3.47 -9.27
C VAL A 399 -11.42 -2.60 -9.12
N LEU A 400 -10.25 -3.19 -9.31
CA LEU A 400 -8.98 -2.44 -9.32
C LEU A 400 -8.77 -1.79 -10.69
N PRO A 401 -8.45 -0.48 -10.72
CA PRO A 401 -8.21 0.25 -11.96
C PRO A 401 -7.13 -0.39 -12.83
N GLY A 402 -7.36 -0.41 -14.14
CA GLY A 402 -6.40 -0.90 -15.13
C GLY A 402 -6.18 -2.42 -15.15
N THR A 403 -6.96 -3.20 -14.39
CA THR A 403 -6.80 -4.66 -14.33
C THR A 403 -7.78 -5.41 -15.24
N THR A 404 -8.78 -4.73 -15.76
CA THR A 404 -9.82 -5.34 -16.59
C THR A 404 -9.33 -5.57 -18.02
N VAL A 405 -9.44 -6.80 -18.50
CA VAL A 405 -9.18 -7.12 -19.91
C VAL A 405 -10.51 -7.46 -20.58
N LEU A 406 -11.05 -6.49 -21.31
CA LEU A 406 -12.33 -6.61 -22.00
C LEU A 406 -12.14 -6.94 -23.46
N GLN A 407 -12.97 -7.85 -23.98
CA GLN A 407 -13.04 -8.18 -25.40
C GLN A 407 -14.47 -8.16 -25.91
N VAL A 408 -14.61 -7.67 -27.13
CA VAL A 408 -15.87 -7.71 -27.89
C VAL A 408 -15.64 -8.52 -29.17
N GLU A 409 -16.57 -9.40 -29.49
CA GLU A 409 -16.53 -10.20 -30.69
C GLU A 409 -17.15 -9.42 -31.87
N GLU A 410 -16.28 -8.78 -32.62
CA GLU A 410 -16.64 -8.07 -33.85
C GLU A 410 -16.72 -9.05 -35.05
N PRO A 411 -17.22 -8.68 -36.21
CA PRO A 411 -17.38 -9.60 -37.36
C PRO A 411 -16.11 -10.29 -37.83
N ASP A 412 -14.94 -9.70 -37.56
CA ASP A 412 -13.61 -10.22 -37.89
C ASP A 412 -12.92 -10.94 -36.73
N GLY A 413 -13.58 -11.07 -35.56
CA GLY A 413 -13.11 -11.83 -34.40
C GLY A 413 -13.12 -11.04 -33.09
N TRP A 414 -12.43 -11.59 -32.09
CA TRP A 414 -12.34 -10.96 -30.78
C TRP A 414 -11.32 -9.83 -30.76
N HIS A 415 -11.76 -8.62 -30.39
CA HIS A 415 -10.93 -7.44 -30.23
C HIS A 415 -10.87 -6.99 -28.79
N THR A 416 -9.67 -6.69 -28.30
CA THR A 416 -9.47 -6.10 -26.98
C THR A 416 -9.80 -4.62 -27.03
N TRP A 417 -10.63 -4.18 -26.11
CA TRP A 417 -10.99 -2.79 -25.91
C TRP A 417 -10.15 -2.19 -24.79
N GLN A 418 -9.96 -0.88 -24.82
CA GLN A 418 -9.12 -0.14 -23.88
C GLN A 418 -9.97 0.58 -22.84
N GLU A 419 -9.57 0.45 -21.56
CA GLU A 419 -10.14 1.23 -20.46
C GLU A 419 -9.73 2.70 -20.58
N VAL A 420 -10.70 3.60 -20.42
CA VAL A 420 -10.50 5.04 -20.37
C VAL A 420 -11.30 5.64 -19.22
N ASP A 421 -10.85 6.77 -18.69
CA ASP A 421 -11.56 7.46 -17.60
C ASP A 421 -12.84 8.16 -18.09
N SER A 422 -12.88 8.54 -19.37
CA SER A 422 -13.99 9.30 -19.95
C SER A 422 -13.99 9.16 -21.47
N PHE A 423 -15.18 9.25 -22.06
CA PHE A 423 -15.35 9.18 -23.53
C PHE A 423 -15.13 10.51 -24.25
N VAL A 424 -14.82 11.61 -23.55
CA VAL A 424 -14.72 12.97 -24.11
C VAL A 424 -13.76 13.07 -25.29
N VAL A 425 -12.67 12.28 -25.27
CA VAL A 425 -11.67 12.28 -26.34
C VAL A 425 -11.80 11.08 -27.30
N SER A 426 -12.79 10.22 -27.10
CA SER A 426 -12.98 9.00 -27.88
C SER A 426 -13.52 9.30 -29.28
N ARG A 427 -13.00 8.60 -30.28
CA ARG A 427 -13.39 8.71 -31.69
C ARG A 427 -14.20 7.48 -32.13
N ALA A 428 -14.90 7.57 -33.24
CA ALA A 428 -15.69 6.45 -33.79
C ALA A 428 -14.85 5.20 -34.14
N THR A 429 -13.51 5.32 -34.26
CA THR A 429 -12.61 4.21 -34.52
C THR A 429 -12.08 3.55 -33.25
N ASP A 430 -12.21 4.23 -32.10
CA ASP A 430 -11.56 3.82 -30.87
C ASP A 430 -12.42 2.80 -30.13
N ARG A 431 -11.77 1.73 -29.65
CA ARG A 431 -12.39 0.65 -28.87
C ARG A 431 -12.23 0.96 -27.38
N HIS A 432 -13.05 1.90 -26.88
CA HIS A 432 -12.96 2.38 -25.50
C HIS A 432 -14.16 1.93 -24.64
N TYR A 433 -13.88 1.64 -23.39
CA TYR A 433 -14.88 1.41 -22.35
C TYR A 433 -14.49 2.11 -21.06
N VAL A 434 -15.46 2.34 -20.19
CA VAL A 434 -15.28 2.88 -18.85
C VAL A 434 -15.69 1.82 -17.83
N VAL A 435 -14.97 1.74 -16.70
CA VAL A 435 -15.35 0.89 -15.57
C VAL A 435 -16.06 1.75 -14.53
N ASP A 436 -17.29 1.41 -14.24
CA ASP A 436 -17.99 1.94 -13.07
C ASP A 436 -17.53 1.15 -11.83
N TYR A 437 -16.52 1.68 -11.15
CA TYR A 437 -15.94 1.03 -9.97
C TYR A 437 -16.94 0.92 -8.81
N THR A 438 -17.84 1.87 -8.68
CA THR A 438 -18.84 1.91 -7.60
C THR A 438 -19.96 0.90 -7.84
N GLY A 439 -20.47 0.85 -9.07
CA GLY A 439 -21.56 -0.05 -9.45
C GLY A 439 -21.10 -1.43 -9.93
N GLY A 440 -19.79 -1.64 -10.09
CA GLY A 440 -19.21 -2.89 -10.58
C GLY A 440 -19.73 -3.27 -11.97
N ALA A 441 -19.59 -2.36 -12.94
CA ALA A 441 -20.09 -2.56 -14.30
C ALA A 441 -19.13 -2.00 -15.35
N ILE A 442 -19.20 -2.54 -16.56
CA ILE A 442 -18.57 -2.00 -17.75
C ILE A 442 -19.59 -1.12 -18.48
N GLU A 443 -19.17 0.05 -18.90
CA GLU A 443 -19.99 1.00 -19.65
C GLU A 443 -19.34 1.35 -20.98
N PHE A 444 -20.19 1.44 -22.01
CA PHE A 444 -19.81 1.89 -23.34
C PHE A 444 -20.40 3.27 -23.61
N GLY A 445 -19.67 4.08 -24.34
CA GLY A 445 -20.10 5.44 -24.70
C GLY A 445 -21.19 5.49 -25.77
N ASP A 446 -21.17 6.55 -26.56
CA ASP A 446 -22.13 6.82 -27.65
C ASP A 446 -21.48 6.85 -29.03
N VAL A 447 -20.14 6.87 -29.10
CA VAL A 447 -19.40 7.05 -30.36
C VAL A 447 -19.12 5.71 -31.04
N ARG A 448 -18.49 4.77 -30.35
CA ARG A 448 -18.34 3.37 -30.77
C ARG A 448 -18.90 2.47 -29.70
N VAL A 449 -19.82 1.62 -30.07
CA VAL A 449 -20.54 0.72 -29.17
C VAL A 449 -20.57 -0.69 -29.75
N PRO A 450 -20.63 -1.72 -28.90
CA PRO A 450 -20.86 -3.08 -29.35
C PRO A 450 -22.19 -3.18 -30.12
N GLN A 451 -22.13 -3.74 -31.34
CA GLN A 451 -23.27 -3.84 -32.23
C GLN A 451 -24.20 -4.99 -31.84
N LEU A 452 -25.39 -5.01 -32.40
CA LEU A 452 -26.38 -6.03 -32.12
C LEU A 452 -25.82 -7.44 -32.39
N GLY A 453 -25.78 -8.27 -31.35
CA GLY A 453 -25.34 -9.65 -31.43
C GLY A 453 -23.83 -9.85 -31.17
N GLU A 454 -23.03 -8.81 -31.11
CA GLU A 454 -21.61 -8.90 -30.72
C GLU A 454 -21.49 -9.33 -29.26
N ARG A 455 -20.75 -10.41 -29.00
CA ARG A 455 -20.56 -10.92 -27.64
C ARG A 455 -19.49 -10.12 -26.90
N ILE A 456 -19.74 -9.85 -25.62
CA ILE A 456 -18.88 -9.06 -24.75
C ILE A 456 -18.42 -9.95 -23.60
N ARG A 457 -17.09 -10.05 -23.42
CA ARG A 457 -16.48 -10.82 -22.32
C ARG A 457 -15.35 -10.08 -21.65
N THR A 458 -15.14 -10.34 -20.36
CA THR A 458 -13.89 -10.10 -19.68
C THR A 458 -13.04 -11.38 -19.70
N LEU A 459 -11.74 -11.26 -19.90
CA LEU A 459 -10.80 -12.37 -19.73
C LEU A 459 -10.42 -12.50 -18.25
N ASN A 460 -10.15 -11.39 -17.62
CA ASN A 460 -9.88 -11.25 -16.20
C ASN A 460 -10.11 -9.82 -15.73
N TYR A 461 -10.29 -9.66 -14.45
CA TYR A 461 -10.20 -8.40 -13.72
C TYR A 461 -9.87 -8.71 -12.26
N GLU A 462 -9.32 -7.73 -11.57
CA GLU A 462 -9.02 -7.85 -10.15
C GLU A 462 -9.96 -6.99 -9.33
N TYR A 463 -10.28 -7.47 -8.15
CA TYR A 463 -11.10 -6.73 -7.20
C TYR A 463 -10.57 -6.87 -5.77
N CYS A 464 -10.78 -5.86 -4.97
CA CYS A 464 -10.37 -5.81 -3.58
C CYS A 464 -11.56 -5.55 -2.64
N ALA A 465 -11.33 -5.73 -1.36
CA ALA A 465 -12.32 -5.52 -0.30
C ALA A 465 -11.94 -4.36 0.63
N GLY A 466 -11.19 -3.38 0.13
CA GLY A 466 -10.88 -2.15 0.84
C GLY A 466 -10.27 -2.36 2.23
N THR A 467 -10.88 -1.74 3.23
CA THR A 467 -10.43 -1.78 4.64
C THR A 467 -10.44 -3.17 5.26
N ALA A 468 -11.24 -4.11 4.73
CA ALA A 468 -11.22 -5.51 5.19
C ALA A 468 -9.88 -6.21 4.90
N GLY A 469 -9.06 -5.64 4.03
CA GLY A 469 -7.69 -6.08 3.79
C GLY A 469 -6.69 -5.71 4.87
N ASN A 470 -6.99 -4.77 5.75
CA ASN A 470 -6.10 -4.34 6.84
C ASN A 470 -6.11 -5.37 7.99
N VAL A 471 -5.43 -6.48 7.78
CA VAL A 471 -5.37 -7.58 8.74
C VAL A 471 -4.16 -7.45 9.67
N PRO A 472 -4.27 -7.92 10.94
CA PRO A 472 -3.16 -7.85 11.88
C PRO A 472 -1.97 -8.74 11.46
N ALA A 473 -0.83 -8.51 12.11
CA ALA A 473 0.34 -9.36 11.97
C ALA A 473 0.02 -10.82 12.28
N GLY A 474 0.64 -11.74 11.55
CA GLY A 474 0.44 -13.17 11.69
C GLY A 474 -0.93 -13.69 11.21
N ALA A 475 -1.78 -12.87 10.60
CA ALA A 475 -3.08 -13.32 10.08
C ALA A 475 -2.98 -14.03 8.73
N ILE A 476 -2.03 -13.64 7.89
CA ILE A 476 -1.82 -14.24 6.56
C ILE A 476 -1.01 -15.51 6.73
N LYS A 477 -1.65 -16.68 6.61
CA LYS A 477 -1.03 -17.99 6.84
C LYS A 477 -1.34 -19.03 5.76
N GLY A 478 -2.44 -18.84 5.04
CA GLY A 478 -2.84 -19.76 3.99
C GLY A 478 -1.98 -19.54 2.74
N LEU A 479 -1.36 -20.60 2.24
CA LEU A 479 -0.61 -20.60 0.98
C LEU A 479 -1.25 -21.68 0.09
N ALA A 480 -1.78 -21.27 -1.05
CA ALA A 480 -2.42 -22.19 -1.98
C ALA A 480 -1.40 -22.75 -2.98
N ASP A 481 -1.58 -24.01 -3.34
CA ASP A 481 -0.89 -24.70 -4.45
C ASP A 481 0.65 -24.78 -4.35
N VAL A 482 1.24 -24.37 -3.23
CA VAL A 482 2.69 -24.46 -2.99
C VAL A 482 2.95 -25.29 -1.75
N GLY A 483 3.45 -26.51 -1.96
CA GLY A 483 3.83 -27.42 -0.89
C GLY A 483 5.23 -27.14 -0.34
N GLY A 484 5.45 -27.44 0.95
CA GLY A 484 6.79 -27.41 1.56
C GLY A 484 7.21 -26.06 2.12
N ALA A 485 6.43 -24.99 1.93
CA ALA A 485 6.65 -23.69 2.57
C ALA A 485 5.49 -23.31 3.50
N LYS A 486 5.79 -22.56 4.54
CA LYS A 486 4.83 -21.87 5.40
C LYS A 486 5.10 -20.37 5.31
N VAL A 487 4.06 -19.56 5.33
CA VAL A 487 4.17 -18.11 5.28
C VAL A 487 3.47 -17.44 6.45
N ALA A 488 3.96 -16.28 6.84
CA ALA A 488 3.28 -15.39 7.77
C ALA A 488 3.63 -13.94 7.44
N ASN A 489 2.71 -12.99 7.72
CA ASN A 489 3.03 -11.58 7.65
C ASN A 489 3.58 -11.12 9.01
N PRO A 490 4.83 -10.68 9.09
CA PRO A 490 5.45 -10.22 10.34
C PRO A 490 4.90 -8.86 10.80
N LEU A 491 4.44 -8.05 9.86
CA LEU A 491 3.82 -6.75 10.11
C LEU A 491 2.35 -6.76 9.70
N PRO A 492 1.51 -5.88 10.27
CA PRO A 492 0.13 -5.75 9.82
C PRO A 492 0.05 -5.39 8.33
N ALA A 493 -0.99 -5.88 7.66
CA ALA A 493 -1.35 -5.37 6.34
C ALA A 493 -1.97 -3.98 6.50
N ALA A 494 -1.63 -3.06 5.64
CA ALA A 494 -2.04 -1.65 5.72
C ALA A 494 -2.34 -1.05 4.33
N GLY A 495 -2.92 0.15 4.32
CA GLY A 495 -3.21 0.90 3.11
C GLY A 495 -4.52 0.54 2.43
N GLY A 496 -5.26 -0.44 2.95
CA GLY A 496 -6.61 -0.77 2.47
C GLY A 496 -7.60 0.33 2.81
N MET A 497 -8.29 0.83 1.80
CA MET A 497 -9.33 1.87 1.93
C MET A 497 -10.56 1.47 1.12
N ASP A 498 -11.73 1.71 1.68
CA ASP A 498 -12.99 1.47 0.97
C ASP A 498 -13.20 2.51 -0.14
N ALA A 499 -13.99 2.16 -1.14
CA ALA A 499 -14.41 3.12 -2.15
C ALA A 499 -15.14 4.29 -1.50
N ALA A 500 -14.92 5.49 -2.00
CA ALA A 500 -15.64 6.66 -1.54
C ALA A 500 -17.15 6.48 -1.76
N SER A 501 -17.95 6.80 -0.75
CA SER A 501 -19.40 6.83 -0.91
C SER A 501 -19.83 7.96 -1.86
N LEU A 502 -21.03 7.87 -2.40
CA LEU A 502 -21.61 8.96 -3.21
C LEU A 502 -21.65 10.28 -2.41
N THR A 503 -21.91 10.20 -1.12
CA THR A 503 -21.92 11.37 -0.23
C THR A 503 -20.52 11.99 -0.13
N ASP A 504 -19.49 11.18 0.08
CA ASP A 504 -18.09 11.66 0.13
C ASP A 504 -17.68 12.29 -1.19
N ALA A 505 -18.07 11.69 -2.32
CA ALA A 505 -17.81 12.24 -3.65
C ALA A 505 -18.50 13.59 -3.84
N LEU A 506 -19.76 13.75 -3.42
CA LEU A 506 -20.48 15.02 -3.46
C LEU A 506 -19.87 16.08 -2.56
N ASP A 507 -19.38 15.70 -1.38
CA ASP A 507 -18.71 16.59 -0.44
C ASP A 507 -17.33 17.04 -0.93
N SER A 508 -16.69 16.26 -1.80
CA SER A 508 -15.39 16.60 -2.41
C SER A 508 -15.49 17.64 -3.55
N ILE A 509 -16.68 17.82 -4.17
CA ILE A 509 -16.86 18.70 -5.32
C ILE A 509 -16.31 20.13 -5.10
N PRO A 510 -16.62 20.83 -3.99
CA PRO A 510 -16.14 22.19 -3.80
C PRO A 510 -14.62 22.26 -3.74
N ALA A 511 -13.98 21.30 -3.09
CA ALA A 511 -12.54 21.19 -2.99
C ALA A 511 -11.91 20.94 -4.36
N GLU A 512 -12.49 20.04 -5.16
CA GLU A 512 -12.01 19.68 -6.50
C GLU A 512 -12.11 20.84 -7.48
N ILE A 513 -13.25 21.54 -7.50
CA ILE A 513 -13.43 22.74 -8.33
C ILE A 513 -12.44 23.84 -7.97
N HIS A 514 -12.17 24.04 -6.66
CA HIS A 514 -11.21 25.06 -6.22
C HIS A 514 -9.77 24.69 -6.57
N ARG A 515 -9.41 23.45 -6.42
CA ARG A 515 -8.03 22.97 -6.61
C ARG A 515 -7.65 22.83 -8.08
N ARG A 516 -8.56 22.35 -8.94
CA ARG A 516 -8.26 22.02 -10.35
C ARG A 516 -6.96 21.22 -10.49
N ASP A 517 -6.81 20.15 -9.71
CA ASP A 517 -5.61 19.31 -9.61
C ASP A 517 -4.33 20.05 -9.18
N ARG A 518 -4.46 21.15 -8.44
CA ARG A 518 -3.32 21.93 -7.93
C ARG A 518 -3.42 22.11 -6.42
N ALA A 519 -2.33 21.83 -5.71
CA ALA A 519 -2.18 22.21 -4.32
C ALA A 519 -1.53 23.60 -4.24
N VAL A 520 -2.20 24.55 -3.63
CA VAL A 520 -1.73 25.95 -3.48
C VAL A 520 -1.59 26.32 -2.01
N ILE A 521 -2.50 25.86 -1.17
CA ILE A 521 -2.50 26.11 0.28
C ILE A 521 -2.26 24.82 1.06
N ALA A 522 -1.86 24.94 2.32
CA ALA A 522 -1.55 23.77 3.16
C ALA A 522 -2.71 22.76 3.28
N ALA A 523 -3.96 23.24 3.26
CA ALA A 523 -5.13 22.37 3.27
C ALA A 523 -5.24 21.51 2.01
N ASP A 524 -4.87 22.05 0.83
CA ASP A 524 -4.92 21.32 -0.44
C ASP A 524 -4.00 20.09 -0.43
N PHE A 525 -2.84 20.21 0.25
CA PHE A 525 -1.91 19.09 0.39
C PHE A 525 -2.46 17.98 1.28
N GLY A 526 -3.18 18.33 2.34
CA GLY A 526 -3.85 17.37 3.21
C GLY A 526 -4.98 16.62 2.49
N ASP A 527 -5.70 17.33 1.62
CA ASP A 527 -6.81 16.76 0.86
C ASP A 527 -6.37 15.89 -0.34
N LEU A 528 -5.14 16.11 -0.87
CA LEU A 528 -4.57 15.34 -1.98
C LEU A 528 -3.78 14.11 -1.52
N ALA A 529 -3.37 14.05 -0.24
CA ALA A 529 -2.63 12.94 0.34
C ALA A 529 -3.57 11.81 0.79
#